data_ba86c302458dd58c3a246969dc3ce9ef
#
_entry.id   ba86c302458dd58c3a246969dc3ce9ef
#
_cell.length_a   1.000
_cell.length_b   1.000
_cell.length_c   1.000
_cell.angle_alpha   90.00
_cell.angle_beta   90.00
_cell.angle_gamma   90.00
#
_symmetry.space_group_name_H-M   'P 1'
#
loop_
_entity.id
_entity.type
_entity.pdbx_description
1 polymer ?
#
loop_
_entity_poly.entity_id
_entity_poly.type
_entity_poly.pdbx_seq_one_letter_code
_entity_poly.pdbx_strand_id
1 'polypeptide(L)'
;GPVIALEIDGDARAYPLAVLTWHEIVNDTVGGEPVLVTFCPLCHTALVFERTLDGTVHDFGVSGNLRFSDMVMYDRQTDSWWQQATGKGIVGDLTGARLEFVPSQLIGLDQFAEAYPDGQVLSRETGFVRSYGRNPYVGYDIVDQQPFLFAGVTDGRLAPKERVVTLGEQDSEAPISIPYSELRETGVVNLDFEGQPLAVFWQPGAVSALDESTIDESDDVGGTGVFSAVVDGETLVFSSGGGEDPVITDAQTGSTWDITGRATEGPLAGTSLLPANHGDHFWFAWAAFVPHTSIWTTEGVISLGAEE
;
A
#
# COMPACT_ATOMS: atom_id res chain seq x y z
N GLY A 1 -9.39 4.32 12.31
CA GLY A 1 -9.57 3.78 10.96
C GLY A 1 -8.31 3.78 10.12
N PRO A 2 -8.28 3.12 8.93
CA PRO A 2 -7.10 2.99 8.09
C PRO A 2 -6.79 4.28 7.31
N VAL A 3 -5.49 4.54 7.10
CA VAL A 3 -4.99 5.69 6.33
C VAL A 3 -3.86 5.26 5.41
N ILE A 4 -3.74 5.92 4.25
CA ILE A 4 -2.49 5.94 3.50
C ILE A 4 -1.62 7.02 4.15
N ALA A 5 -0.43 6.65 4.59
CA ALA A 5 0.52 7.53 5.26
C ALA A 5 1.79 7.67 4.44
N LEU A 6 2.33 8.88 4.35
CA LEU A 6 3.64 9.14 3.77
C LEU A 6 4.29 10.32 4.46
N GLU A 7 5.61 10.39 4.40
CA GLU A 7 6.41 11.50 4.89
C GLU A 7 7.47 11.84 3.84
N ILE A 8 7.57 13.11 3.48
CA ILE A 8 8.57 13.63 2.57
C ILE A 8 9.19 14.87 3.24
N ASP A 9 10.50 14.85 3.44
CA ASP A 9 11.27 15.97 4.00
C ASP A 9 10.70 16.54 5.31
N GLY A 10 10.18 15.67 6.19
CA GLY A 10 9.62 16.04 7.50
C GLY A 10 8.15 16.50 7.45
N ASP A 11 7.51 16.53 6.26
CA ASP A 11 6.07 16.78 6.11
C ASP A 11 5.34 15.42 6.06
N ALA A 12 4.79 15.02 7.21
CA ALA A 12 4.03 13.77 7.35
C ALA A 12 2.54 13.99 7.11
N ARG A 13 1.94 13.16 6.26
CA ARG A 13 0.54 13.25 5.85
C ARG A 13 -0.18 11.91 5.97
N ALA A 14 -1.43 11.94 6.42
CA ALA A 14 -2.34 10.80 6.44
C ALA A 14 -3.59 11.07 5.60
N TYR A 15 -3.97 10.12 4.77
CA TYR A 15 -5.14 10.18 3.89
C TYR A 15 -6.12 9.06 4.28
N PRO A 16 -7.16 9.38 5.10
CA PRO A 16 -8.09 8.37 5.60
C PRO A 16 -8.85 7.67 4.47
N LEU A 17 -8.87 6.33 4.49
CA LEU A 17 -9.67 5.56 3.55
C LEU A 17 -11.17 5.87 3.70
N ALA A 18 -11.60 6.33 4.87
CA ALA A 18 -12.95 6.86 5.08
C ALA A 18 -13.33 8.02 4.15
N VAL A 19 -12.34 8.76 3.62
CA VAL A 19 -12.51 9.80 2.60
C VAL A 19 -12.24 9.22 1.22
N LEU A 20 -11.16 8.45 1.07
CA LEU A 20 -10.74 7.90 -0.22
C LEU A 20 -11.70 6.88 -0.81
N THR A 21 -12.48 6.13 -0.02
CA THR A 21 -13.56 5.27 -0.53
C THR A 21 -14.63 6.01 -1.33
N TRP A 22 -14.73 7.33 -1.17
CA TRP A 22 -15.69 8.19 -1.85
C TRP A 22 -15.09 9.04 -2.96
N HIS A 23 -13.79 9.34 -2.87
CA HIS A 23 -13.11 10.27 -3.79
C HIS A 23 -11.99 9.63 -4.60
N GLU A 24 -11.43 8.51 -4.12
CA GLU A 24 -10.43 7.67 -4.76
C GLU A 24 -9.08 8.35 -5.06
N ILE A 25 -9.07 9.68 -5.33
CA ILE A 25 -7.89 10.44 -5.75
C ILE A 25 -7.75 11.72 -4.92
N VAL A 26 -6.53 12.01 -4.49
CA VAL A 26 -6.11 13.30 -3.93
C VAL A 26 -4.86 13.79 -4.67
N ASN A 27 -4.95 14.98 -5.28
CA ASN A 27 -3.78 15.71 -5.78
C ASN A 27 -3.30 16.63 -4.66
N ASP A 28 -2.10 16.39 -4.14
CA ASP A 28 -1.53 17.15 -3.03
C ASP A 28 -0.09 17.57 -3.31
N THR A 29 0.52 18.26 -2.35
CA THR A 29 1.94 18.59 -2.32
C THR A 29 2.44 18.30 -0.91
N VAL A 30 3.41 17.42 -0.77
CA VAL A 30 3.99 16.97 0.50
C VAL A 30 5.48 17.22 0.47
N GLY A 31 6.03 17.89 1.48
CA GLY A 31 7.44 18.26 1.52
C GLY A 31 7.91 19.12 0.33
N GLY A 32 6.97 19.75 -0.38
CA GLY A 32 7.26 20.49 -1.61
C GLY A 32 7.10 19.68 -2.90
N GLU A 33 6.95 18.34 -2.81
CA GLU A 33 6.78 17.44 -3.95
C GLU A 33 5.30 17.26 -4.31
N PRO A 34 4.91 17.49 -5.58
CA PRO A 34 3.56 17.21 -6.05
C PRO A 34 3.29 15.71 -6.07
N VAL A 35 2.31 15.24 -5.30
CA VAL A 35 1.95 13.83 -5.17
C VAL A 35 0.51 13.54 -5.59
N LEU A 36 0.28 12.34 -6.09
CA LEU A 36 -1.00 11.77 -6.42
C LEU A 36 -1.28 10.60 -5.47
N VAL A 37 -2.15 10.79 -4.49
CA VAL A 37 -2.56 9.73 -3.57
C VAL A 37 -3.81 9.06 -4.11
N THR A 38 -3.79 7.72 -4.22
CA THR A 38 -4.88 6.97 -4.84
C THR A 38 -5.29 5.77 -4.00
N PHE A 39 -6.59 5.50 -4.01
CA PHE A 39 -7.16 4.27 -3.46
C PHE A 39 -8.27 3.77 -4.35
N CYS A 40 -8.15 2.55 -4.86
CA CYS A 40 -9.22 1.85 -5.55
C CYS A 40 -9.92 0.86 -4.60
N PRO A 41 -11.14 1.13 -4.13
CA PRO A 41 -11.81 0.25 -3.16
C PRO A 41 -12.05 -1.16 -3.71
N LEU A 42 -12.37 -1.30 -5.00
CA LEU A 42 -12.69 -2.60 -5.60
C LEU A 42 -11.49 -3.54 -5.69
N CYS A 43 -10.27 -3.04 -5.80
CA CYS A 43 -9.04 -3.82 -5.82
C CYS A 43 -8.16 -3.65 -4.58
N HIS A 44 -8.64 -2.88 -3.60
CA HIS A 44 -7.88 -2.53 -2.39
C HIS A 44 -6.50 -1.98 -2.72
N THR A 45 -6.35 -1.32 -3.87
CA THR A 45 -5.08 -0.81 -4.35
C THR A 45 -4.84 0.57 -3.77
N ALA A 46 -3.87 0.67 -2.86
CA ALA A 46 -3.43 1.91 -2.21
C ALA A 46 -2.03 2.25 -2.73
N LEU A 47 -1.90 3.34 -3.48
CA LEU A 47 -0.64 3.75 -4.13
C LEU A 47 -0.51 5.27 -4.14
N VAL A 48 0.72 5.74 -4.01
CA VAL A 48 1.08 7.14 -4.18
C VAL A 48 2.08 7.27 -5.32
N PHE A 49 1.94 8.32 -6.10
CA PHE A 49 2.81 8.61 -7.24
C PHE A 49 3.29 10.06 -7.21
N GLU A 50 4.45 10.33 -7.81
CA GLU A 50 4.79 11.67 -8.26
C GLU A 50 3.86 12.07 -9.39
N ARG A 51 3.35 13.31 -9.36
CA ARG A 51 2.48 13.81 -10.45
C ARG A 51 3.14 14.85 -11.35
N THR A 52 4.48 14.93 -11.28
CA THR A 52 5.29 15.75 -12.18
C THR A 52 5.85 14.89 -13.31
N LEU A 53 5.46 15.16 -14.54
CA LEU A 53 5.95 14.49 -15.73
C LEU A 53 6.62 15.51 -16.65
N ASP A 54 7.86 15.26 -17.05
CA ASP A 54 8.64 16.16 -17.93
C ASP A 54 8.61 17.63 -17.48
N GLY A 55 8.65 17.87 -16.16
CA GLY A 55 8.63 19.19 -15.56
C GLY A 55 7.23 19.85 -15.51
N THR A 56 6.19 19.14 -15.89
CA THR A 56 4.79 19.60 -15.81
C THR A 56 4.07 18.86 -14.70
N VAL A 57 3.43 19.61 -13.81
CA VAL A 57 2.58 19.05 -12.75
C VAL A 57 1.20 18.72 -13.35
N HIS A 58 0.77 17.47 -13.22
CA HIS A 58 -0.53 17.01 -13.70
C HIS A 58 -1.52 16.87 -12.54
N ASP A 59 -2.78 17.20 -12.81
CA ASP A 59 -3.91 16.99 -11.90
C ASP A 59 -4.73 15.81 -12.42
N PHE A 60 -4.96 14.83 -11.56
CA PHE A 60 -5.67 13.60 -11.91
C PHE A 60 -7.11 13.61 -11.42
N GLY A 61 -7.94 12.83 -12.11
CA GLY A 61 -9.32 12.61 -11.74
C GLY A 61 -9.76 11.18 -12.07
N VAL A 62 -10.90 10.77 -11.50
CA VAL A 62 -11.53 9.47 -11.74
C VAL A 62 -12.28 9.51 -13.07
N SER A 63 -11.95 8.61 -14.01
CA SER A 63 -12.61 8.55 -15.31
C SER A 63 -14.00 7.88 -15.27
N GLY A 64 -14.28 7.12 -14.19
CA GLY A 64 -15.46 6.24 -14.09
C GLY A 64 -15.31 4.92 -14.82
N ASN A 65 -14.18 4.68 -15.49
CA ASN A 65 -13.89 3.42 -16.18
C ASN A 65 -13.03 2.52 -15.28
N LEU A 66 -13.17 1.22 -15.48
CA LEU A 66 -12.42 0.18 -14.80
C LEU A 66 -11.76 -0.75 -15.82
N ARG A 67 -10.56 -1.25 -15.47
CA ARG A 67 -9.90 -2.34 -16.17
C ARG A 67 -9.47 -3.38 -15.14
N PHE A 68 -9.98 -4.60 -15.25
CA PHE A 68 -9.82 -5.66 -14.25
C PHE A 68 -10.24 -5.23 -12.83
N SER A 69 -11.36 -4.52 -12.73
CA SER A 69 -11.90 -3.88 -11.51
C SER A 69 -11.06 -2.72 -10.97
N ASP A 70 -9.89 -2.45 -11.52
CA ASP A 70 -9.04 -1.36 -11.08
C ASP A 70 -9.39 -0.05 -11.78
N MET A 71 -9.26 1.04 -11.02
CA MET A 71 -9.60 2.38 -11.45
C MET A 71 -8.73 2.82 -12.64
N VAL A 72 -9.39 3.36 -13.67
CA VAL A 72 -8.73 4.13 -14.73
C VAL A 72 -8.84 5.61 -14.38
N MET A 73 -7.71 6.26 -14.16
CA MET A 73 -7.59 7.69 -13.93
C MET A 73 -7.47 8.44 -15.25
N TYR A 74 -7.65 9.75 -15.23
CA TYR A 74 -7.27 10.65 -16.33
C TYR A 74 -6.52 11.86 -15.79
N ASP A 75 -5.60 12.43 -16.56
CA ASP A 75 -5.01 13.72 -16.24
C ASP A 75 -5.77 14.86 -16.95
N ARG A 76 -5.87 16.03 -16.28
CA ARG A 76 -6.63 17.17 -16.76
C ARG A 76 -5.91 18.00 -17.82
N GLN A 77 -4.59 17.82 -17.97
CA GLN A 77 -3.76 18.58 -18.89
C GLN A 77 -3.82 18.05 -20.32
N THR A 78 -3.87 16.69 -20.44
CA THR A 78 -3.85 16.03 -21.76
C THR A 78 -5.05 15.14 -22.02
N ASP A 79 -5.94 14.93 -21.03
CA ASP A 79 -7.03 13.95 -21.07
C ASP A 79 -6.53 12.50 -21.32
N SER A 80 -5.24 12.23 -21.09
CA SER A 80 -4.70 10.87 -21.19
C SER A 80 -5.21 10.01 -20.05
N TRP A 81 -5.41 8.71 -20.31
CA TRP A 81 -5.90 7.75 -19.33
C TRP A 81 -4.76 6.91 -18.75
N TRP A 82 -4.88 6.62 -17.47
CA TRP A 82 -3.83 5.97 -16.68
C TRP A 82 -4.40 4.80 -15.90
N GLN A 83 -3.68 3.67 -15.88
CA GLN A 83 -4.01 2.53 -15.04
C GLN A 83 -3.48 2.79 -13.62
N GLN A 84 -4.37 2.86 -12.63
CA GLN A 84 -3.99 3.18 -11.26
C GLN A 84 -3.03 2.14 -10.66
N ALA A 85 -3.30 0.84 -10.83
CA ALA A 85 -2.46 -0.24 -10.25
C ALA A 85 -1.01 -0.27 -10.78
N THR A 86 -0.74 0.36 -11.93
CA THR A 86 0.60 0.29 -12.57
C THR A 86 1.25 1.65 -12.83
N GLY A 87 0.52 2.75 -12.60
CA GLY A 87 0.99 4.09 -12.93
C GLY A 87 1.21 4.33 -14.42
N LYS A 88 0.76 3.42 -15.33
CA LYS A 88 1.00 3.54 -16.78
C LYS A 88 -0.07 4.35 -17.49
N GLY A 89 0.35 5.26 -18.38
CA GLY A 89 -0.50 5.87 -19.38
C GLY A 89 -0.93 4.84 -20.42
N ILE A 90 -2.26 4.65 -20.60
CA ILE A 90 -2.83 3.58 -21.44
C ILE A 90 -3.56 4.10 -22.68
N VAL A 91 -4.04 5.35 -22.67
CA VAL A 91 -4.72 5.99 -23.80
C VAL A 91 -4.38 7.47 -23.81
N GLY A 92 -4.26 8.08 -24.97
CA GLY A 92 -4.01 9.50 -25.17
C GLY A 92 -2.54 9.82 -25.48
N ASP A 93 -2.20 11.09 -25.38
CA ASP A 93 -0.88 11.61 -25.76
C ASP A 93 0.26 11.06 -24.89
N LEU A 94 -0.05 10.71 -23.64
CA LEU A 94 0.91 10.14 -22.67
C LEU A 94 0.86 8.61 -22.60
N THR A 95 0.34 7.95 -23.64
CA THR A 95 0.37 6.48 -23.72
C THR A 95 1.81 5.95 -23.67
N GLY A 96 2.07 5.07 -22.72
CA GLY A 96 3.40 4.48 -22.48
C GLY A 96 4.25 5.25 -21.47
N ALA A 97 3.87 6.47 -21.08
CA ALA A 97 4.47 7.16 -19.95
C ALA A 97 4.16 6.42 -18.63
N ARG A 98 4.97 6.64 -17.61
CA ARG A 98 4.81 6.04 -16.29
C ARG A 98 4.94 7.10 -15.21
N LEU A 99 4.09 7.02 -14.20
CA LEU A 99 4.23 7.76 -12.95
C LEU A 99 5.24 7.05 -12.06
N GLU A 100 6.13 7.80 -11.42
CA GLU A 100 7.05 7.27 -10.42
C GLU A 100 6.30 7.02 -9.10
N PHE A 101 6.57 5.88 -8.46
CA PHE A 101 5.98 5.53 -7.18
C PHE A 101 6.62 6.34 -6.05
N VAL A 102 5.81 6.78 -5.11
CA VAL A 102 6.25 7.37 -3.86
C VAL A 102 5.98 6.36 -2.73
N PRO A 103 6.99 5.99 -1.93
CA PRO A 103 6.79 5.09 -0.81
C PRO A 103 5.70 5.60 0.12
N SER A 104 4.75 4.75 0.44
CA SER A 104 3.64 5.05 1.35
C SER A 104 3.25 3.80 2.12
N GLN A 105 2.49 3.95 3.20
CA GLN A 105 2.11 2.87 4.08
C GLN A 105 0.60 2.84 4.26
N LEU A 106 0.03 1.65 4.41
CA LEU A 106 -1.36 1.48 4.80
C LEU A 106 -1.41 1.07 6.27
N ILE A 107 -1.69 2.02 7.15
CA ILE A 107 -1.63 1.86 8.62
C ILE A 107 -2.89 2.41 9.31
N GLY A 108 -2.99 2.20 10.62
CA GLY A 108 -4.01 2.83 11.44
C GLY A 108 -3.75 4.32 11.68
N LEU A 109 -4.81 5.13 11.74
CA LEU A 109 -4.69 6.56 12.05
C LEU A 109 -4.03 6.81 13.41
N ASP A 110 -4.29 5.95 14.41
CA ASP A 110 -3.69 6.07 15.74
C ASP A 110 -2.18 5.80 15.68
N GLN A 111 -1.74 4.82 14.89
CA GLN A 111 -0.32 4.53 14.64
C GLN A 111 0.37 5.72 13.93
N PHE A 112 -0.30 6.33 12.94
CA PHE A 112 0.21 7.55 12.31
C PHE A 112 0.33 8.70 13.31
N ALA A 113 -0.69 8.95 14.12
CA ALA A 113 -0.70 10.06 15.10
C ALA A 113 0.37 9.88 16.19
N GLU A 114 0.67 8.64 16.59
CA GLU A 114 1.73 8.34 17.54
C GLU A 114 3.13 8.59 16.94
N ALA A 115 3.34 8.13 15.70
CA ALA A 115 4.62 8.30 15.01
C ALA A 115 4.88 9.75 14.60
N TYR A 116 3.83 10.48 14.20
CA TYR A 116 3.89 11.84 13.68
C TYR A 116 2.91 12.78 14.41
N PRO A 117 3.22 13.21 15.66
CA PRO A 117 2.32 14.05 16.46
C PRO A 117 1.95 15.39 15.82
N ASP A 118 2.83 15.94 14.96
CA ASP A 118 2.62 17.17 14.20
C ASP A 118 2.14 16.89 12.75
N GLY A 119 1.92 15.62 12.40
CA GLY A 119 1.46 15.21 11.09
C GLY A 119 0.07 15.73 10.74
N GLN A 120 -0.19 15.93 9.46
CA GLN A 120 -1.46 16.44 8.99
C GLN A 120 -2.35 15.30 8.46
N VAL A 121 -3.66 15.45 8.67
CA VAL A 121 -4.66 14.47 8.23
C VAL A 121 -5.59 15.14 7.22
N LEU A 122 -5.86 14.47 6.09
CA LEU A 122 -6.80 14.95 5.09
C LEU A 122 -8.17 15.24 5.72
N SER A 123 -8.66 16.47 5.51
CA SER A 123 -9.92 16.94 6.07
C SER A 123 -11.13 16.28 5.40
N ARG A 124 -12.22 16.14 6.17
CA ARG A 124 -13.54 15.78 5.66
C ARG A 124 -14.24 16.97 4.97
N GLU A 125 -13.69 18.17 5.05
CA GLU A 125 -14.22 19.39 4.40
C GLU A 125 -13.81 19.44 2.93
N THR A 126 -14.27 18.49 2.13
CA THR A 126 -13.90 18.32 0.72
C THR A 126 -14.72 19.19 -0.26
N GLY A 127 -15.71 19.92 0.25
CA GLY A 127 -16.69 20.64 -0.59
C GLY A 127 -17.86 19.76 -1.08
N PHE A 128 -17.83 18.45 -0.77
CA PHE A 128 -18.89 17.50 -1.13
C PHE A 128 -19.59 16.97 0.10
N VAL A 129 -20.89 16.69 -0.03
CA VAL A 129 -21.66 16.01 1.03
C VAL A 129 -21.56 14.51 0.82
N ARG A 130 -20.83 13.83 1.69
CA ARG A 130 -20.66 12.37 1.70
C ARG A 130 -20.73 11.87 3.14
N SER A 131 -21.10 10.60 3.29
CA SER A 131 -21.17 9.94 4.60
C SER A 131 -19.79 9.37 4.99
N TYR A 132 -18.79 10.24 5.17
CA TYR A 132 -17.44 9.80 5.52
C TYR A 132 -17.42 8.94 6.80
N GLY A 133 -16.69 7.81 6.71
CA GLY A 133 -16.68 6.78 7.75
C GLY A 133 -17.76 5.69 7.56
N ARG A 134 -18.70 5.90 6.61
CA ARG A 134 -19.59 4.83 6.14
C ARG A 134 -18.97 4.15 4.94
N ASN A 135 -18.97 2.82 4.99
CA ASN A 135 -18.50 1.97 3.91
C ASN A 135 -19.61 1.79 2.85
N PRO A 136 -19.44 2.24 1.61
CA PRO A 136 -20.41 1.98 0.53
C PRO A 136 -20.29 0.56 -0.05
N TYR A 137 -19.30 -0.24 0.37
CA TYR A 137 -18.95 -1.57 -0.14
C TYR A 137 -19.03 -2.65 0.95
N VAL A 138 -20.05 -2.61 1.83
CA VAL A 138 -20.19 -3.49 2.99
C VAL A 138 -20.00 -4.96 2.63
N GLY A 139 -19.10 -5.66 3.33
CA GLY A 139 -18.79 -7.08 3.13
C GLY A 139 -18.08 -7.37 1.80
N TYR A 140 -17.50 -6.36 1.14
CA TYR A 140 -16.83 -6.58 -0.14
C TYR A 140 -15.50 -7.33 0.01
N ASP A 141 -14.85 -7.27 1.16
CA ASP A 141 -13.54 -7.89 1.42
C ASP A 141 -13.59 -9.35 1.87
N ILE A 142 -14.76 -10.02 1.76
CA ILE A 142 -14.84 -11.47 1.99
C ILE A 142 -13.87 -12.20 1.06
N VAL A 143 -12.87 -12.85 1.66
CA VAL A 143 -11.64 -13.35 0.99
C VAL A 143 -11.94 -14.25 -0.22
N ASP A 144 -12.86 -15.22 -0.09
CA ASP A 144 -13.21 -16.18 -1.16
C ASP A 144 -14.24 -15.64 -2.16
N GLN A 145 -14.79 -14.46 -1.93
CA GLN A 145 -15.80 -13.89 -2.81
C GLN A 145 -15.18 -13.40 -4.13
N GLN A 146 -15.83 -13.73 -5.25
CA GLN A 146 -15.40 -13.24 -6.56
C GLN A 146 -15.43 -11.73 -6.65
N PRO A 147 -14.44 -11.10 -7.30
CA PRO A 147 -14.38 -9.65 -7.44
C PRO A 147 -15.53 -9.12 -8.31
N PHE A 148 -16.05 -7.96 -7.93
CA PHE A 148 -17.07 -7.24 -8.69
C PHE A 148 -16.46 -6.54 -9.91
N LEU A 149 -17.15 -6.54 -11.05
CA LEU A 149 -16.71 -5.93 -12.32
C LEU A 149 -15.33 -6.39 -12.83
N PHE A 150 -14.96 -7.62 -12.49
CA PHE A 150 -13.72 -8.24 -12.95
C PHE A 150 -13.96 -9.09 -14.21
N ALA A 151 -13.46 -8.64 -15.34
CA ALA A 151 -13.58 -9.30 -16.63
C ALA A 151 -12.37 -10.19 -16.96
N GLY A 152 -11.79 -10.86 -15.96
CA GLY A 152 -10.63 -11.74 -16.09
C GLY A 152 -10.87 -13.11 -15.48
N VAL A 153 -9.83 -13.94 -15.52
CA VAL A 153 -9.77 -15.21 -14.78
C VAL A 153 -8.97 -14.92 -13.51
N THR A 154 -9.52 -15.24 -12.34
CA THR A 154 -8.79 -15.11 -11.07
C THR A 154 -7.67 -16.14 -11.00
N ASP A 155 -6.50 -15.71 -10.59
CA ASP A 155 -5.38 -16.61 -10.31
C ASP A 155 -5.66 -17.38 -9.01
N GLY A 156 -5.71 -18.70 -9.12
CA GLY A 156 -6.11 -19.61 -8.05
C GLY A 156 -4.99 -19.93 -7.04
N ARG A 157 -3.82 -19.33 -7.14
CA ARG A 157 -2.72 -19.54 -6.17
C ARG A 157 -3.05 -19.01 -4.77
N LEU A 158 -3.87 -17.95 -4.69
CA LEU A 158 -4.44 -17.43 -3.45
C LEU A 158 -5.95 -17.21 -3.61
N ALA A 159 -6.65 -17.01 -2.49
CA ALA A 159 -8.04 -16.58 -2.51
C ALA A 159 -8.16 -15.21 -3.20
N PRO A 160 -9.22 -14.92 -3.98
CA PRO A 160 -9.28 -13.73 -4.83
C PRO A 160 -9.02 -12.41 -4.10
N LYS A 161 -9.53 -12.27 -2.88
CA LYS A 161 -9.38 -11.04 -2.08
C LYS A 161 -8.45 -11.19 -0.89
N GLU A 162 -7.53 -12.18 -0.93
CA GLU A 162 -6.39 -12.15 -0.02
C GLU A 162 -5.65 -10.81 -0.21
N ARG A 163 -5.37 -10.11 0.89
CA ARG A 163 -4.55 -8.91 0.85
C ARG A 163 -3.09 -9.29 0.69
N VAL A 164 -2.39 -8.58 -0.16
CA VAL A 164 -0.97 -8.82 -0.40
C VAL A 164 -0.19 -7.51 -0.38
N VAL A 165 0.98 -7.54 0.26
CA VAL A 165 2.04 -6.54 0.02
C VAL A 165 2.80 -6.99 -1.22
N THR A 166 3.05 -6.05 -2.13
CA THR A 166 3.73 -6.36 -3.40
C THR A 166 5.00 -5.56 -3.54
N LEU A 167 6.05 -6.22 -4.01
CA LEU A 167 7.33 -5.61 -4.36
C LEU A 167 7.59 -5.78 -5.86
N GLY A 168 8.16 -4.76 -6.46
CA GLY A 168 8.37 -4.68 -7.89
C GLY A 168 7.17 -4.08 -8.62
N GLU A 169 7.38 -3.85 -9.89
CA GLU A 169 6.41 -3.29 -10.82
C GLU A 169 6.06 -4.30 -11.90
N GLN A 170 5.15 -3.94 -12.80
CA GLN A 170 4.74 -4.81 -13.90
C GLN A 170 5.91 -5.28 -14.78
N ASP A 171 6.98 -4.50 -14.88
CA ASP A 171 8.15 -4.79 -15.71
C ASP A 171 9.33 -5.35 -14.89
N SER A 172 9.19 -5.53 -13.59
CA SER A 172 10.19 -6.19 -12.74
C SER A 172 10.42 -7.63 -13.19
N GLU A 173 11.67 -8.09 -13.14
CA GLU A 173 12.00 -9.46 -13.53
C GLU A 173 11.52 -10.50 -12.52
N ALA A 174 11.47 -10.12 -11.25
CA ALA A 174 11.11 -11.01 -10.14
C ALA A 174 10.17 -10.35 -9.13
N PRO A 175 8.96 -9.88 -9.55
CA PRO A 175 8.02 -9.28 -8.63
C PRO A 175 7.56 -10.35 -7.61
N ILE A 176 7.32 -9.90 -6.36
CA ILE A 176 6.93 -10.78 -5.28
C ILE A 176 5.71 -10.23 -4.54
N SER A 177 4.83 -11.11 -4.13
CA SER A 177 3.65 -10.84 -3.32
C SER A 177 3.78 -11.55 -1.98
N ILE A 178 3.48 -10.85 -0.90
CA ILE A 178 3.53 -11.38 0.46
C ILE A 178 2.11 -11.28 1.04
N PRO A 179 1.42 -12.42 1.26
CA PRO A 179 0.06 -12.41 1.80
C PRO A 179 0.00 -11.85 3.22
N TYR A 180 -1.07 -11.11 3.52
CA TYR A 180 -1.32 -10.63 4.88
C TYR A 180 -1.54 -11.77 5.87
N SER A 181 -2.08 -12.89 5.41
CA SER A 181 -2.20 -14.11 6.23
C SER A 181 -0.84 -14.58 6.73
N GLU A 182 0.20 -14.59 5.90
CA GLU A 182 1.58 -14.93 6.26
C GLU A 182 2.23 -13.85 7.16
N LEU A 183 2.00 -12.57 6.82
CA LEU A 183 2.50 -11.45 7.60
C LEU A 183 1.89 -11.40 9.01
N ARG A 184 0.62 -11.76 9.17
CA ARG A 184 -0.04 -11.84 10.48
C ARG A 184 0.61 -12.89 11.38
N GLU A 185 1.10 -13.99 10.82
CA GLU A 185 1.78 -15.04 11.57
C GLU A 185 3.21 -14.65 11.96
N THR A 186 3.94 -13.98 11.06
CA THR A 186 5.35 -13.67 11.24
C THR A 186 5.60 -12.29 11.86
N GLY A 187 4.71 -11.34 11.62
CA GLY A 187 4.85 -9.92 11.97
C GLY A 187 5.93 -9.18 11.17
N VAL A 188 6.96 -9.89 10.74
CA VAL A 188 8.08 -9.36 9.95
C VAL A 188 8.55 -10.40 8.93
N VAL A 189 8.81 -9.92 7.71
CA VAL A 189 9.53 -10.70 6.68
C VAL A 189 10.79 -9.95 6.30
N ASN A 190 11.96 -10.61 6.42
CA ASN A 190 13.23 -10.12 5.92
C ASN A 190 13.52 -10.82 4.58
N LEU A 191 13.81 -10.06 3.54
CA LEU A 191 14.11 -10.62 2.22
C LEU A 191 15.14 -9.77 1.47
N ASP A 192 15.79 -10.36 0.49
CA ASP A 192 16.54 -9.63 -0.52
C ASP A 192 15.64 -9.46 -1.75
N PHE A 193 15.43 -8.23 -2.16
CA PHE A 193 14.69 -7.90 -3.37
C PHE A 193 15.58 -7.14 -4.33
N GLU A 194 15.90 -7.75 -5.46
CA GLU A 194 16.79 -7.19 -6.50
C GLU A 194 18.14 -6.69 -5.95
N GLY A 195 18.71 -7.42 -4.98
CA GLY A 195 19.99 -7.09 -4.34
C GLY A 195 19.86 -6.04 -3.22
N GLN A 196 18.65 -5.68 -2.83
CA GLN A 196 18.40 -4.78 -1.71
C GLN A 196 17.81 -5.56 -0.53
N PRO A 197 18.47 -5.55 0.64
CA PRO A 197 17.88 -6.13 1.84
C PRO A 197 16.73 -5.27 2.32
N LEU A 198 15.53 -5.86 2.35
CA LEU A 198 14.30 -5.22 2.79
C LEU A 198 13.72 -5.92 4.01
N ALA A 199 12.97 -5.15 4.80
CA ALA A 199 12.11 -5.65 5.87
C ALA A 199 10.66 -5.21 5.59
N VAL A 200 9.74 -6.18 5.62
CA VAL A 200 8.30 -5.95 5.53
C VAL A 200 7.73 -6.11 6.92
N PHE A 201 7.13 -5.07 7.43
CA PHE A 201 6.50 -5.03 8.75
C PHE A 201 5.00 -5.18 8.62
N TRP A 202 4.41 -5.87 9.58
CA TRP A 202 2.98 -5.95 9.80
C TRP A 202 2.68 -5.81 11.30
N GLN A 203 1.70 -4.99 11.63
CA GLN A 203 1.18 -4.88 13.00
C GLN A 203 -0.34 -4.70 12.98
N PRO A 204 -1.08 -5.22 13.99
CA PRO A 204 -2.49 -4.88 14.17
C PRO A 204 -2.66 -3.37 14.41
N GLY A 205 -3.85 -2.83 14.14
CA GLY A 205 -4.17 -1.41 14.36
C GLY A 205 -4.85 -0.73 13.17
N ALA A 206 -4.91 -1.38 12.00
CA ALA A 206 -5.66 -0.91 10.85
C ALA A 206 -6.87 -1.81 10.57
N VAL A 207 -8.08 -1.26 10.69
CA VAL A 207 -9.31 -1.99 10.38
C VAL A 207 -9.60 -2.02 8.87
N SER A 208 -10.40 -2.97 8.41
CA SER A 208 -10.82 -3.00 7.01
C SER A 208 -11.70 -1.80 6.65
N ALA A 209 -11.47 -1.19 5.50
CA ALA A 209 -12.34 -0.15 4.95
C ALA A 209 -13.57 -0.72 4.24
N LEU A 210 -13.66 -2.05 4.04
CA LEU A 210 -14.60 -2.70 3.10
C LEU A 210 -15.46 -3.79 3.76
N ASP A 211 -15.33 -3.99 5.07
CA ASP A 211 -16.05 -5.00 5.85
C ASP A 211 -17.39 -4.46 6.36
N GLU A 212 -17.43 -3.85 7.54
CA GLU A 212 -18.65 -3.38 8.18
C GLU A 212 -19.19 -2.07 7.59
N SER A 213 -20.45 -1.75 7.90
CA SER A 213 -21.10 -0.52 7.42
C SER A 213 -20.50 0.77 8.00
N THR A 214 -19.89 0.69 9.18
CA THR A 214 -19.08 1.73 9.81
C THR A 214 -17.64 1.25 9.80
N ILE A 215 -16.76 1.96 9.09
CA ILE A 215 -15.37 1.53 8.89
C ILE A 215 -14.66 1.26 10.23
N ASP A 216 -14.85 2.10 11.24
CA ASP A 216 -14.20 1.95 12.55
C ASP A 216 -14.72 0.76 13.38
N GLU A 217 -15.80 0.09 12.95
CA GLU A 217 -16.38 -1.11 13.59
C GLU A 217 -15.94 -2.41 12.87
N SER A 218 -15.16 -2.29 11.79
CA SER A 218 -14.67 -3.41 10.99
C SER A 218 -13.56 -4.19 11.70
N ASP A 219 -13.35 -5.42 11.24
CA ASP A 219 -12.25 -6.27 11.72
C ASP A 219 -10.87 -5.66 11.45
N ASP A 220 -9.95 -5.85 12.40
CA ASP A 220 -8.55 -5.46 12.26
C ASP A 220 -7.83 -6.41 11.29
N VAL A 221 -7.35 -5.85 10.21
CA VAL A 221 -6.60 -6.56 9.18
C VAL A 221 -5.09 -6.28 9.25
N GLY A 222 -4.70 -5.35 10.10
CA GLY A 222 -3.34 -4.90 10.26
C GLY A 222 -2.91 -3.84 9.27
N GLY A 223 -1.84 -3.14 9.62
CA GLY A 223 -1.12 -2.20 8.78
C GLY A 223 0.22 -2.78 8.31
N THR A 224 0.75 -2.22 7.24
CA THR A 224 1.99 -2.67 6.60
C THR A 224 2.95 -1.51 6.33
N GLY A 225 4.24 -1.85 6.28
CA GLY A 225 5.29 -0.97 5.82
C GLY A 225 6.48 -1.77 5.28
N VAL A 226 7.12 -1.24 4.26
CA VAL A 226 8.32 -1.85 3.67
C VAL A 226 9.47 -0.87 3.72
N PHE A 227 10.62 -1.36 4.16
CA PHE A 227 11.78 -0.53 4.43
C PHE A 227 13.08 -1.18 3.96
N SER A 228 14.06 -0.35 3.61
CA SER A 228 15.45 -0.80 3.55
C SER A 228 15.89 -1.29 4.94
N ALA A 229 16.42 -2.50 4.99
CA ALA A 229 16.96 -3.05 6.24
C ALA A 229 18.37 -2.53 6.58
N VAL A 230 18.89 -1.55 5.84
CA VAL A 230 20.26 -1.03 6.03
C VAL A 230 20.25 0.26 6.83
N VAL A 231 20.96 0.26 7.95
CA VAL A 231 21.21 1.44 8.80
C VAL A 231 22.72 1.61 8.96
N ASP A 232 23.25 2.77 8.63
CA ASP A 232 24.69 3.10 8.71
C ASP A 232 25.62 2.06 8.04
N GLY A 233 25.14 1.42 6.97
CA GLY A 233 25.87 0.40 6.21
C GLY A 233 25.83 -1.00 6.81
N GLU A 234 25.13 -1.21 7.91
CA GLU A 234 24.83 -2.51 8.52
C GLU A 234 23.43 -2.98 8.13
N THR A 235 23.31 -4.25 7.70
CA THR A 235 22.01 -4.86 7.45
C THR A 235 21.43 -5.39 8.74
N LEU A 236 20.30 -4.86 9.15
CA LEU A 236 19.55 -5.32 10.31
C LEU A 236 18.64 -6.48 9.93
N VAL A 237 18.45 -7.40 10.88
CA VAL A 237 17.51 -8.52 10.79
C VAL A 237 16.44 -8.32 11.83
N PHE A 238 15.22 -8.16 11.37
CA PHE A 238 14.08 -7.86 12.23
C PHE A 238 13.30 -9.14 12.58
N SER A 239 12.68 -9.11 13.75
CA SER A 239 11.73 -10.12 14.19
C SER A 239 10.60 -9.47 14.96
N SER A 240 9.45 -10.13 14.97
CA SER A 240 8.30 -9.69 15.75
C SER A 240 8.07 -10.65 16.92
N GLY A 241 7.78 -10.12 18.08
CA GLY A 241 7.28 -10.90 19.22
C GLY A 241 5.86 -11.40 18.93
N GLY A 242 5.52 -12.60 19.42
CA GLY A 242 4.14 -13.09 19.33
C GLY A 242 3.22 -12.38 20.33
N GLY A 243 1.91 -12.43 20.07
CA GLY A 243 0.89 -11.91 21.00
C GLY A 243 -0.05 -10.89 20.35
N GLU A 244 -0.92 -10.29 21.17
CA GLU A 244 -1.90 -9.29 20.71
C GLU A 244 -1.23 -7.95 20.34
N ASP A 245 -0.09 -7.62 20.99
CA ASP A 245 0.70 -6.41 20.73
C ASP A 245 2.13 -6.82 20.33
N PRO A 246 2.35 -7.24 19.07
CA PRO A 246 3.66 -7.70 18.63
C PRO A 246 4.66 -6.55 18.60
N VAL A 247 5.82 -6.75 19.21
CA VAL A 247 6.92 -5.78 19.24
C VAL A 247 7.95 -6.16 18.19
N ILE A 248 8.23 -5.24 17.27
CA ILE A 248 9.29 -5.42 16.25
C ILE A 248 10.63 -5.04 16.87
N THR A 249 11.62 -5.92 16.74
CA THR A 249 12.99 -5.72 17.24
C THR A 249 14.02 -6.10 16.19
N ASP A 250 15.18 -5.42 16.19
CA ASP A 250 16.33 -5.87 15.40
C ASP A 250 17.28 -6.74 16.23
N ALA A 251 17.92 -7.73 15.59
CA ALA A 251 18.82 -8.66 16.23
C ALA A 251 20.19 -8.06 16.56
N GLN A 252 20.63 -7.03 15.86
CA GLN A 252 21.97 -6.44 15.99
C GLN A 252 22.07 -5.56 17.22
N THR A 253 21.05 -4.75 17.48
CA THR A 253 21.08 -3.76 18.58
C THR A 253 20.04 -4.05 19.67
N GLY A 254 19.00 -4.83 19.36
CA GLY A 254 17.85 -5.05 20.24
C GLY A 254 16.96 -3.82 20.37
N SER A 255 17.05 -2.86 19.45
CA SER A 255 16.15 -1.72 19.42
C SER A 255 14.74 -2.16 19.05
N THR A 256 13.72 -1.44 19.55
CA THR A 256 12.33 -1.64 19.18
C THR A 256 11.91 -0.66 18.12
N TRP A 257 11.02 -1.10 17.22
CA TRP A 257 10.60 -0.36 16.05
C TRP A 257 9.07 -0.32 15.94
N ASP A 258 8.53 0.78 15.51
CA ASP A 258 7.10 0.89 15.18
C ASP A 258 6.82 0.54 13.71
N ILE A 259 5.54 0.47 13.36
CA ILE A 259 5.08 0.13 11.99
C ILE A 259 5.54 1.15 10.94
N THR A 260 5.90 2.37 11.33
CA THR A 260 6.39 3.40 10.40
C THR A 260 7.90 3.28 10.14
N GLY A 261 8.57 2.25 10.70
CA GLY A 261 10.00 2.05 10.54
C GLY A 261 10.86 2.95 11.42
N ARG A 262 10.32 3.50 12.50
CA ARG A 262 11.07 4.32 13.46
C ARG A 262 11.48 3.50 14.66
N ALA A 263 12.73 3.62 15.07
CA ALA A 263 13.19 3.04 16.32
C ALA A 263 12.66 3.84 17.51
N THR A 264 11.85 3.21 18.35
CA THR A 264 11.20 3.83 19.51
C THR A 264 12.03 3.72 20.77
N GLU A 265 12.78 2.61 20.93
CA GLU A 265 13.61 2.34 22.08
C GLU A 265 14.93 1.65 21.66
N GLY A 266 15.89 1.64 22.58
CA GLY A 266 17.18 0.96 22.41
C GLY A 266 18.27 1.86 21.80
N PRO A 267 19.40 1.27 21.38
CA PRO A 267 20.56 2.01 20.88
C PRO A 267 20.28 2.85 19.61
N LEU A 268 19.30 2.44 18.78
CA LEU A 268 18.92 3.15 17.56
C LEU A 268 17.72 4.08 17.76
N ALA A 269 17.24 4.31 18.99
CA ALA A 269 16.08 5.16 19.26
C ALA A 269 16.19 6.52 18.54
N GLY A 270 15.15 6.88 17.80
CA GLY A 270 15.08 8.10 16.97
C GLY A 270 15.59 7.95 15.54
N THR A 271 16.15 6.77 15.18
CA THR A 271 16.50 6.45 13.79
C THR A 271 15.24 6.05 13.02
N SER A 272 15.16 6.39 11.74
CA SER A 272 14.13 5.93 10.82
C SER A 272 14.75 5.11 9.70
N LEU A 273 14.12 4.01 9.33
CA LEU A 273 14.44 3.25 8.13
C LEU A 273 13.99 4.02 6.88
N LEU A 274 14.68 3.83 5.77
CA LEU A 274 14.27 4.39 4.50
C LEU A 274 13.08 3.57 3.96
N PRO A 275 11.93 4.20 3.69
CA PRO A 275 10.80 3.51 3.07
C PRO A 275 11.15 2.99 1.68
N ALA A 276 10.62 1.83 1.32
CA ALA A 276 10.76 1.23 0.00
C ALA A 276 9.42 1.20 -0.73
N ASN A 277 9.45 1.33 -2.07
CA ASN A 277 8.26 1.24 -2.89
C ASN A 277 7.59 -0.12 -2.76
N HIS A 278 6.31 -0.11 -2.46
CA HIS A 278 5.47 -1.29 -2.38
C HIS A 278 4.02 -0.90 -2.65
N GLY A 279 3.15 -1.88 -2.81
CA GLY A 279 1.72 -1.66 -2.92
C GLY A 279 0.94 -2.63 -2.05
N ASP A 280 -0.24 -2.21 -1.61
CA ASP A 280 -1.23 -3.05 -0.93
C ASP A 280 -2.39 -3.29 -1.88
N HIS A 281 -2.70 -4.57 -2.13
CA HIS A 281 -3.70 -4.96 -3.12
C HIS A 281 -4.53 -6.16 -2.64
N PHE A 282 -5.70 -6.36 -3.25
CA PHE A 282 -6.27 -7.70 -3.33
C PHE A 282 -5.53 -8.53 -4.37
N TRP A 283 -5.34 -9.81 -4.07
CA TRP A 283 -4.61 -10.74 -4.94
C TRP A 283 -5.08 -10.74 -6.39
N PHE A 284 -6.40 -10.84 -6.62
CA PHE A 284 -6.94 -10.87 -7.97
C PHE A 284 -6.53 -9.67 -8.83
N ALA A 285 -6.43 -8.49 -8.20
CA ALA A 285 -6.09 -7.26 -8.90
C ALA A 285 -4.61 -7.26 -9.28
N TRP A 286 -3.72 -7.52 -8.33
CA TRP A 286 -2.29 -7.58 -8.60
C TRP A 286 -1.94 -8.66 -9.63
N ALA A 287 -2.43 -9.89 -9.45
CA ALA A 287 -2.17 -11.00 -10.36
C ALA A 287 -2.69 -10.75 -11.80
N ALA A 288 -3.73 -9.93 -11.98
CA ALA A 288 -4.21 -9.56 -13.31
C ALA A 288 -3.24 -8.64 -14.06
N PHE A 289 -2.50 -7.78 -13.37
CA PHE A 289 -1.52 -6.87 -13.97
C PHE A 289 -0.10 -7.44 -13.98
N VAL A 290 0.24 -8.28 -13.00
CA VAL A 290 1.56 -8.87 -12.80
C VAL A 290 1.42 -10.39 -12.61
N PRO A 291 0.99 -11.14 -13.65
CA PRO A 291 0.69 -12.57 -13.50
C PRO A 291 1.93 -13.42 -13.18
N HIS A 292 3.12 -12.94 -13.52
CA HIS A 292 4.39 -13.62 -13.25
C HIS A 292 4.92 -13.40 -11.84
N THR A 293 4.19 -12.67 -10.97
CA THR A 293 4.59 -12.47 -9.58
C THR A 293 4.74 -13.80 -8.85
N SER A 294 5.80 -13.92 -8.05
CA SER A 294 5.96 -15.01 -7.08
C SER A 294 5.20 -14.69 -5.80
N ILE A 295 4.85 -15.72 -5.04
CA ILE A 295 4.21 -15.58 -3.72
C ILE A 295 5.20 -16.05 -2.67
N TRP A 296 5.50 -15.18 -1.71
CA TRP A 296 6.27 -15.53 -0.53
C TRP A 296 5.36 -16.20 0.51
N THR A 297 5.83 -17.29 1.07
CA THR A 297 5.17 -17.97 2.22
C THR A 297 6.22 -18.39 3.24
N THR A 298 5.80 -18.71 4.44
CA THR A 298 6.66 -19.27 5.50
C THR A 298 7.27 -20.63 5.11
N GLU A 299 6.67 -21.34 4.15
CA GLU A 299 7.16 -22.62 3.63
C GLU A 299 8.10 -22.46 2.41
N GLY A 300 8.17 -21.27 1.82
CA GLY A 300 8.99 -20.97 0.64
C GLY A 300 8.29 -20.09 -0.37
N VAL A 301 8.90 -19.92 -1.55
CA VAL A 301 8.38 -19.07 -2.62
C VAL A 301 7.66 -19.91 -3.67
N ILE A 302 6.40 -19.56 -3.97
CA ILE A 302 5.58 -20.16 -5.02
C ILE A 302 5.71 -19.30 -6.28
N SER A 303 6.28 -19.86 -7.35
CA SER A 303 6.40 -19.20 -8.66
C SER A 303 5.43 -19.75 -9.68
N LEU A 304 5.09 -18.95 -10.72
CA LEU A 304 4.35 -19.43 -11.88
C LEU A 304 5.20 -20.46 -12.64
N GLY A 305 4.66 -21.65 -12.89
CA GLY A 305 5.32 -22.69 -13.68
C GLY A 305 6.06 -23.76 -12.87
N ALA A 306 5.89 -23.82 -11.55
CA ALA A 306 6.34 -24.95 -10.72
C ALA A 306 5.33 -26.12 -10.72
N GLU A 307 4.52 -26.27 -11.78
CA GLU A 307 3.82 -27.54 -12.02
C GLU A 307 4.74 -28.46 -12.84
N GLU A 308 5.26 -29.54 -12.20
CA GLU A 308 5.82 -30.70 -12.88
C GLU A 308 4.73 -31.56 -13.53
#